data_209f90ac3c6296dbd451e31716680515
#
_entry.id   209f90ac3c6296dbd451e31716680515
#
_cell.length_a   1.000
_cell.length_b   1.000
_cell.length_c   1.000
_cell.angle_alpha   90.00
_cell.angle_beta   90.00
_cell.angle_gamma   90.00
#
_symmetry.space_group_name_H-M   'P 1'
#
loop_
_entity.id
_entity.type
_entity.pdbx_description
1 polymer ?
#
loop_
_entity_poly.entity_id
_entity_poly.type
_entity_poly.pdbx_seq_one_letter_code
_entity_poly.pdbx_strand_id
1 'polypeptide(L)'
;MKKIISSAVVFLLIVSCGKDLPQSTFDTYGPIAEEQAFLFSIILWAGLIVLVAVELAIIYIFFRYRRKPDSDRKPSQTHGNTKLEIMWTIIPVIFLAVVSVPVLSAIWNFGTMPENPDVVVNVKGHQFWFEFEYPELDVVTANELHIPVGKKILINLDSNNVLHSFWIPKIAGKTDIIPNQGNQMWIQADQPGLYYGQCAEFCGESHALMRFRVVVDNEEDFNSWIEHQKTEAFVPNDPLEKEGYDIFMSA
;
A
#
# COMPACT_ATOMS: atom_id res chain seq x y z
N MET A 1 26.11 -6.84 -31.72
CA MET A 1 25.81 -5.68 -30.87
C MET A 1 24.32 -5.55 -30.53
N LYS A 2 23.36 -5.45 -31.48
CA LYS A 2 21.93 -5.25 -31.17
C LYS A 2 21.32 -6.33 -30.25
N LYS A 3 21.69 -7.62 -30.42
CA LYS A 3 21.19 -8.72 -29.58
C LYS A 3 21.74 -8.67 -28.13
N ILE A 4 22.97 -8.23 -27.94
CA ILE A 4 23.60 -8.08 -26.62
C ILE A 4 22.97 -6.92 -25.86
N ILE A 5 22.67 -5.81 -26.54
CA ILE A 5 22.00 -4.65 -25.96
C ILE A 5 20.57 -5.03 -25.53
N SER A 6 19.83 -5.78 -26.34
CA SER A 6 18.48 -6.25 -25.99
C SER A 6 18.48 -7.16 -24.77
N SER A 7 19.44 -8.12 -24.69
CA SER A 7 19.59 -8.99 -23.52
C SER A 7 20.00 -8.25 -22.26
N ALA A 8 20.89 -7.26 -22.38
CA ALA A 8 21.33 -6.43 -21.26
C ALA A 8 20.18 -5.54 -20.70
N VAL A 9 19.33 -4.98 -21.57
CA VAL A 9 18.15 -4.21 -21.17
C VAL A 9 17.14 -5.08 -20.43
N VAL A 10 16.86 -6.30 -20.93
CA VAL A 10 15.97 -7.26 -20.26
C VAL A 10 16.54 -7.66 -18.88
N PHE A 11 17.84 -7.91 -18.79
CA PHE A 11 18.50 -8.26 -17.52
C PHE A 11 18.46 -7.11 -16.51
N LEU A 12 18.66 -5.86 -16.94
CA LEU A 12 18.57 -4.67 -16.09
C LEU A 12 17.16 -4.44 -15.55
N LEU A 13 16.12 -4.76 -16.32
CA LEU A 13 14.73 -4.66 -15.87
C LEU A 13 14.37 -5.69 -14.79
N ILE A 14 15.03 -6.86 -14.79
CA ILE A 14 14.80 -7.92 -13.80
C ILE A 14 15.50 -7.62 -12.47
N VAL A 15 16.61 -6.89 -12.47
CA VAL A 15 17.40 -6.58 -11.25
C VAL A 15 16.85 -5.39 -10.47
N SER A 16 15.90 -4.65 -11.04
CA SER A 16 15.37 -3.41 -10.43
C SER A 16 14.37 -3.62 -9.28
N CYS A 17 13.93 -4.85 -8.98
CA CYS A 17 12.95 -5.14 -7.94
C CYS A 17 13.64 -5.60 -6.65
N GLY A 18 14.09 -4.65 -5.81
CA GLY A 18 14.55 -4.94 -4.44
C GLY A 18 13.37 -5.08 -3.46
N LYS A 19 13.42 -6.08 -2.55
CA LYS A 19 12.44 -6.22 -1.47
C LYS A 19 12.65 -5.20 -0.35
N ASP A 20 13.88 -4.75 -0.14
CA ASP A 20 14.31 -3.96 1.02
C ASP A 20 14.05 -2.45 0.89
N LEU A 21 13.05 -2.06 0.12
CA LEU A 21 12.67 -0.65 0.00
C LEU A 21 11.84 -0.21 1.21
N PRO A 22 12.01 1.04 1.69
CA PRO A 22 11.33 1.53 2.91
C PRO A 22 9.80 1.40 2.90
N GLN A 23 9.17 1.43 1.73
CA GLN A 23 7.73 1.36 1.53
C GLN A 23 7.31 0.21 0.59
N SER A 24 8.07 -0.89 0.58
CA SER A 24 7.73 -2.07 -0.23
C SER A 24 6.48 -2.76 0.32
N THR A 25 5.46 -2.91 -0.51
CA THR A 25 4.24 -3.69 -0.21
C THR A 25 4.46 -5.21 -0.25
N PHE A 26 5.66 -5.66 -0.63
CA PHE A 26 6.05 -7.08 -0.66
C PHE A 26 6.91 -7.50 0.53
N ASP A 27 7.32 -6.54 1.34
CA ASP A 27 8.05 -6.73 2.60
C ASP A 27 7.12 -6.32 3.75
N THR A 28 6.25 -7.26 4.12
CA THR A 28 5.09 -7.03 4.99
C THR A 28 5.40 -7.27 6.46
N TYR A 29 4.83 -6.43 7.32
CA TYR A 29 5.02 -6.45 8.77
C TYR A 29 3.69 -6.31 9.53
N GLY A 30 2.59 -6.77 8.93
CA GLY A 30 1.28 -6.81 9.56
C GLY A 30 0.31 -7.70 8.80
N PRO A 31 -0.71 -8.27 9.47
CA PRO A 31 -1.59 -9.29 8.91
C PRO A 31 -2.39 -8.80 7.69
N ILE A 32 -2.74 -7.52 7.66
CA ILE A 32 -3.47 -6.94 6.52
C ILE A 32 -2.57 -6.84 5.29
N ALA A 33 -1.34 -6.34 5.46
CA ALA A 33 -0.38 -6.24 4.35
C ALA A 33 0.03 -7.62 3.84
N GLU A 34 0.17 -8.62 4.72
CA GLU A 34 0.50 -10.00 4.35
C GLU A 34 -0.60 -10.62 3.49
N GLU A 35 -1.86 -10.51 3.89
CA GLU A 35 -2.99 -11.01 3.11
C GLU A 35 -3.11 -10.31 1.75
N GLN A 36 -2.89 -9.00 1.69
CA GLN A 36 -2.87 -8.25 0.43
C GLN A 36 -1.74 -8.72 -0.50
N ALA A 37 -0.54 -8.96 0.02
CA ALA A 37 0.59 -9.48 -0.73
C ALA A 37 0.32 -10.91 -1.23
N PHE A 38 -0.34 -11.74 -0.42
CA PHE A 38 -0.78 -13.09 -0.81
C PHE A 38 -1.78 -13.04 -1.96
N LEU A 39 -2.85 -12.24 -1.85
CA LEU A 39 -3.85 -12.06 -2.91
C LEU A 39 -3.22 -11.51 -4.20
N PHE A 40 -2.32 -10.54 -4.07
CA PHE A 40 -1.58 -10.02 -5.22
C PHE A 40 -0.76 -11.11 -5.90
N SER A 41 -0.07 -11.97 -5.14
CA SER A 41 0.75 -13.03 -5.71
C SER A 41 -0.07 -14.05 -6.51
N ILE A 42 -1.28 -14.41 -6.05
CA ILE A 42 -2.22 -15.27 -6.80
C ILE A 42 -2.56 -14.63 -8.15
N ILE A 43 -2.94 -13.35 -8.14
CA ILE A 43 -3.34 -12.62 -9.36
C ILE A 43 -2.14 -12.45 -10.30
N LEU A 44 -0.95 -12.15 -9.75
CA LEU A 44 0.28 -12.00 -10.52
C LEU A 44 0.66 -13.28 -11.26
N TRP A 45 0.69 -14.43 -10.57
CA TRP A 45 1.03 -15.70 -11.19
C TRP A 45 0.02 -16.12 -12.25
N ALA A 46 -1.26 -15.93 -11.96
CA ALA A 46 -2.31 -16.20 -12.93
C ALA A 46 -2.20 -15.31 -14.18
N GLY A 47 -1.99 -14.00 -13.97
CA GLY A 47 -1.77 -13.05 -15.07
C GLY A 47 -0.51 -13.37 -15.89
N LEU A 48 0.57 -13.80 -15.23
CA LEU A 48 1.81 -14.19 -15.90
C LEU A 48 1.62 -15.44 -16.77
N ILE A 49 0.86 -16.44 -16.30
CA ILE A 49 0.54 -17.62 -17.10
C ILE A 49 -0.23 -17.24 -18.37
N VAL A 50 -1.25 -16.38 -18.22
CA VAL A 50 -2.04 -15.91 -19.38
C VAL A 50 -1.16 -15.10 -20.34
N LEU A 51 -0.34 -14.18 -19.82
CA LEU A 51 0.59 -13.38 -20.62
C LEU A 51 1.51 -14.27 -21.45
N VAL A 52 2.19 -15.20 -20.81
CA VAL A 52 3.12 -16.12 -21.49
C VAL A 52 2.39 -16.97 -22.55
N ALA A 53 1.20 -17.48 -22.25
CA ALA A 53 0.41 -18.27 -23.18
C ALA A 53 0.01 -17.45 -24.42
N VAL A 54 -0.43 -16.21 -24.23
CA VAL A 54 -0.81 -15.31 -25.32
C VAL A 54 0.40 -14.91 -26.16
N GLU A 55 1.53 -14.53 -25.52
CA GLU A 55 2.76 -14.18 -26.24
C GLU A 55 3.30 -15.34 -27.08
N LEU A 56 3.31 -16.56 -26.52
CA LEU A 56 3.73 -17.75 -27.26
C LEU A 56 2.79 -18.05 -28.44
N ALA A 57 1.47 -17.87 -28.27
CA ALA A 57 0.50 -18.02 -29.34
C ALA A 57 0.73 -16.98 -30.46
N ILE A 58 0.96 -15.71 -30.12
CA ILE A 58 1.26 -14.64 -31.08
C ILE A 58 2.55 -14.95 -31.85
N ILE A 59 3.61 -15.32 -31.14
CA ILE A 59 4.91 -15.71 -31.75
C ILE A 59 4.73 -16.90 -32.70
N TYR A 60 3.99 -17.94 -32.27
CA TYR A 60 3.69 -19.09 -33.11
C TYR A 60 2.92 -18.69 -34.38
N ILE A 61 1.85 -17.90 -34.25
CA ILE A 61 1.04 -17.43 -35.38
C ILE A 61 1.91 -16.62 -36.34
N PHE A 62 2.74 -15.70 -35.83
CA PHE A 62 3.62 -14.86 -36.64
C PHE A 62 4.58 -15.71 -37.48
N PHE A 63 5.26 -16.69 -36.92
CA PHE A 63 6.20 -17.53 -37.68
C PHE A 63 5.50 -18.56 -38.56
N ARG A 64 4.38 -19.12 -38.13
CA ARG A 64 3.67 -20.20 -38.83
C ARG A 64 2.85 -19.72 -40.02
N TYR A 65 2.24 -18.55 -39.90
CA TYR A 65 1.30 -18.03 -40.90
C TYR A 65 1.81 -16.79 -41.65
N ARG A 66 3.05 -16.39 -41.50
CA ARG A 66 3.64 -15.30 -42.28
C ARG A 66 3.59 -15.60 -43.77
N ARG A 67 3.26 -14.60 -44.58
CA ARG A 67 3.27 -14.70 -46.04
C ARG A 67 4.67 -15.04 -46.56
N LYS A 68 4.79 -16.04 -47.38
CA LYS A 68 6.01 -16.37 -48.15
C LYS A 68 5.95 -15.66 -49.51
N PRO A 69 7.09 -15.13 -50.03
CA PRO A 69 7.09 -14.32 -51.26
C PRO A 69 6.49 -15.07 -52.48
N ASP A 70 6.70 -16.36 -52.57
CA ASP A 70 6.30 -17.18 -53.75
C ASP A 70 5.03 -18.03 -53.52
N SER A 71 4.18 -17.63 -52.57
CA SER A 71 2.99 -18.39 -52.22
C SER A 71 1.72 -17.71 -52.73
N ASP A 72 1.12 -18.27 -53.78
CA ASP A 72 -0.23 -17.91 -54.27
C ASP A 72 -1.36 -18.55 -53.45
N ARG A 73 -1.04 -19.20 -52.34
CA ARG A 73 -1.99 -19.91 -51.48
C ARG A 73 -2.89 -18.91 -50.76
N LYS A 74 -4.17 -18.92 -51.09
CA LYS A 74 -5.18 -18.18 -50.33
C LYS A 74 -5.39 -18.85 -48.98
N PRO A 75 -5.41 -18.07 -47.88
CA PRO A 75 -5.68 -18.63 -46.56
C PRO A 75 -7.10 -19.22 -46.48
N SER A 76 -7.26 -20.30 -45.74
CA SER A 76 -8.56 -20.91 -45.47
C SER A 76 -9.48 -19.89 -44.77
N GLN A 77 -10.69 -19.71 -45.28
CA GLN A 77 -11.73 -18.87 -44.70
C GLN A 77 -12.54 -19.71 -43.70
N THR A 78 -12.14 -19.68 -42.43
CA THR A 78 -12.86 -20.34 -41.33
C THR A 78 -13.72 -19.34 -40.60
N HIS A 79 -15.00 -19.65 -40.43
CA HIS A 79 -15.98 -18.77 -39.77
C HIS A 79 -16.32 -19.37 -38.39
N GLY A 80 -15.59 -18.91 -37.32
CA GLY A 80 -15.86 -19.25 -35.94
C GLY A 80 -15.60 -20.74 -35.58
N ASN A 81 -15.58 -21.00 -34.28
CA ASN A 81 -15.58 -22.33 -33.70
C ASN A 81 -16.26 -22.26 -32.32
N THR A 82 -17.53 -22.60 -32.28
CA THR A 82 -18.38 -22.51 -31.10
C THR A 82 -17.80 -23.23 -29.86
N LYS A 83 -17.09 -24.36 -30.07
CA LYS A 83 -16.46 -25.06 -28.93
C LYS A 83 -15.30 -24.25 -28.32
N LEU A 84 -14.47 -23.64 -29.14
CA LEU A 84 -13.40 -22.77 -28.68
C LEU A 84 -13.97 -21.50 -28.03
N GLU A 85 -15.01 -20.93 -28.62
CA GLU A 85 -15.69 -19.74 -28.08
C GLU A 85 -16.24 -19.98 -26.67
N ILE A 86 -16.93 -21.10 -26.48
CA ILE A 86 -17.41 -21.51 -25.15
C ILE A 86 -16.23 -21.74 -24.19
N MET A 87 -15.17 -22.42 -24.63
CA MET A 87 -14.03 -22.75 -23.78
C MET A 87 -13.32 -21.49 -23.28
N TRP A 88 -12.99 -20.54 -24.17
CA TRP A 88 -12.30 -19.32 -23.73
C TRP A 88 -13.18 -18.32 -22.97
N THR A 89 -14.50 -18.53 -22.97
CA THR A 89 -15.44 -17.79 -22.11
C THR A 89 -15.57 -18.46 -20.72
N ILE A 90 -15.78 -19.76 -20.68
CA ILE A 90 -16.04 -20.47 -19.43
C ILE A 90 -14.78 -20.58 -18.54
N ILE A 91 -13.60 -20.82 -19.12
CA ILE A 91 -12.35 -20.96 -18.34
C ILE A 91 -12.06 -19.69 -17.54
N PRO A 92 -12.05 -18.47 -18.11
CA PRO A 92 -11.87 -17.24 -17.32
C PRO A 92 -12.98 -17.01 -16.28
N VAL A 93 -14.23 -17.35 -16.60
CA VAL A 93 -15.34 -17.20 -15.63
C VAL A 93 -15.12 -18.08 -14.40
N ILE A 94 -14.77 -19.37 -14.60
CA ILE A 94 -14.44 -20.27 -13.48
C ILE A 94 -13.24 -19.76 -12.69
N PHE A 95 -12.19 -19.31 -13.38
CA PHE A 95 -11.01 -18.75 -12.73
C PHE A 95 -11.36 -17.54 -11.86
N LEU A 96 -12.11 -16.57 -12.39
CA LEU A 96 -12.55 -15.40 -11.64
C LEU A 96 -13.43 -15.78 -10.44
N ALA A 97 -14.33 -16.77 -10.60
CA ALA A 97 -15.15 -17.27 -9.51
C ALA A 97 -14.30 -17.88 -8.37
N VAL A 98 -13.25 -18.63 -8.70
CA VAL A 98 -12.32 -19.20 -7.70
C VAL A 98 -11.53 -18.10 -6.98
N VAL A 99 -10.99 -17.14 -7.72
CA VAL A 99 -10.20 -16.04 -7.13
C VAL A 99 -11.06 -15.08 -6.31
N SER A 100 -12.35 -14.93 -6.66
CA SER A 100 -13.25 -14.04 -5.90
C SER A 100 -13.48 -14.51 -4.47
N VAL A 101 -13.37 -15.81 -4.18
CA VAL A 101 -13.60 -16.33 -2.82
C VAL A 101 -12.62 -15.75 -1.78
N PRO A 102 -11.28 -15.87 -1.94
CA PRO A 102 -10.36 -15.28 -0.99
C PRO A 102 -10.43 -13.74 -0.99
N VAL A 103 -10.69 -13.10 -2.14
CA VAL A 103 -10.83 -11.63 -2.20
C VAL A 103 -12.03 -11.15 -1.38
N LEU A 104 -13.20 -11.78 -1.52
CA LEU A 104 -14.39 -11.42 -0.75
C LEU A 104 -14.20 -11.70 0.75
N SER A 105 -13.51 -12.80 1.10
CA SER A 105 -13.14 -13.09 2.49
C SER A 105 -12.26 -12.00 3.09
N ALA A 106 -11.24 -11.56 2.36
CA ALA A 106 -10.33 -10.50 2.80
C ALA A 106 -11.06 -9.15 2.97
N ILE A 107 -11.94 -8.78 2.02
CA ILE A 107 -12.75 -7.56 2.12
C ILE A 107 -13.62 -7.59 3.40
N TRP A 108 -14.25 -8.73 3.69
CA TRP A 108 -15.06 -8.88 4.88
C TRP A 108 -14.24 -8.78 6.16
N ASN A 109 -13.12 -9.50 6.23
CA ASN A 109 -12.26 -9.54 7.41
C ASN A 109 -11.62 -8.17 7.72
N PHE A 110 -11.19 -7.43 6.69
CA PHE A 110 -10.57 -6.11 6.89
C PHE A 110 -11.58 -5.01 7.12
N GLY A 111 -12.78 -5.14 6.54
CA GLY A 111 -13.88 -4.19 6.75
C GLY A 111 -14.57 -4.34 8.11
N THR A 112 -14.30 -5.43 8.85
CA THR A 112 -14.84 -5.62 10.20
C THR A 112 -13.88 -5.01 11.22
N MET A 113 -14.32 -3.94 11.88
CA MET A 113 -13.53 -3.28 12.93
C MET A 113 -13.45 -4.15 14.19
N PRO A 114 -12.33 -4.13 14.94
CA PRO A 114 -12.21 -4.86 16.19
C PRO A 114 -13.20 -4.30 17.21
N GLU A 115 -13.96 -5.19 17.88
CA GLU A 115 -14.92 -4.78 18.93
C GLU A 115 -14.23 -4.17 20.17
N ASN A 116 -13.01 -4.64 20.46
CA ASN A 116 -12.20 -4.16 21.57
C ASN A 116 -10.78 -3.88 21.04
N PRO A 117 -10.53 -2.70 20.45
CA PRO A 117 -9.19 -2.31 20.04
C PRO A 117 -8.30 -2.09 21.27
N ASP A 118 -7.01 -2.40 21.16
CA ASP A 118 -6.05 -2.14 22.25
C ASP A 118 -5.74 -0.64 22.38
N VAL A 119 -5.75 0.10 21.26
CA VAL A 119 -5.54 1.54 21.19
C VAL A 119 -6.45 2.13 20.11
N VAL A 120 -6.99 3.31 20.39
CA VAL A 120 -7.75 4.12 19.42
C VAL A 120 -6.93 5.36 19.07
N VAL A 121 -6.79 5.63 17.76
CA VAL A 121 -6.13 6.84 17.27
C VAL A 121 -7.05 7.57 16.29
N ASN A 122 -7.31 8.83 16.53
CA ASN A 122 -7.96 9.72 15.59
C ASN A 122 -6.90 10.34 14.67
N VAL A 123 -7.00 10.11 13.38
CA VAL A 123 -6.09 10.67 12.38
C VAL A 123 -6.81 11.75 11.61
N LYS A 124 -6.26 12.95 11.65
CA LYS A 124 -6.77 14.09 10.89
C LYS A 124 -5.80 14.51 9.81
N GLY A 125 -6.30 14.50 8.55
CA GLY A 125 -5.55 14.98 7.40
C GLY A 125 -5.63 16.51 7.31
N HIS A 126 -4.47 17.16 7.20
CA HIS A 126 -4.31 18.58 6.90
C HIS A 126 -3.46 18.76 5.66
N GLN A 127 -3.57 19.86 4.95
CA GLN A 127 -2.64 20.21 3.88
C GLN A 127 -1.38 20.85 4.52
N PHE A 128 -0.21 20.17 4.66
CA PHE A 128 0.17 18.88 4.08
C PHE A 128 0.85 18.00 5.15
N TRP A 129 0.11 17.65 6.19
CA TRP A 129 0.59 16.86 7.32
C TRP A 129 -0.54 16.06 7.97
N PHE A 130 -0.20 15.11 8.84
CA PHE A 130 -1.14 14.29 9.61
C PHE A 130 -1.05 14.60 11.09
N GLU A 131 -2.20 14.83 11.72
CA GLU A 131 -2.37 14.90 13.17
C GLU A 131 -2.81 13.53 13.69
N PHE A 132 -2.20 13.10 14.78
CA PHE A 132 -2.52 11.86 15.48
C PHE A 132 -2.93 12.18 16.91
N GLU A 133 -4.19 11.96 17.24
CA GLU A 133 -4.74 12.14 18.57
C GLU A 133 -5.03 10.77 19.18
N TYR A 134 -4.58 10.57 20.41
CA TYR A 134 -4.85 9.38 21.22
C TYR A 134 -5.83 9.78 22.33
N PRO A 135 -7.16 9.69 22.12
CA PRO A 135 -8.16 10.28 23.00
C PRO A 135 -8.15 9.70 24.41
N GLU A 136 -7.82 8.40 24.55
CA GLU A 136 -7.77 7.72 25.85
C GLU A 136 -6.46 8.00 26.62
N LEU A 137 -5.44 8.47 25.91
CA LEU A 137 -4.10 8.70 26.47
C LEU A 137 -3.77 10.18 26.64
N ASP A 138 -4.63 11.07 26.17
CA ASP A 138 -4.43 12.54 26.19
C ASP A 138 -3.09 12.98 25.56
N VAL A 139 -2.81 12.41 24.36
CA VAL A 139 -1.58 12.70 23.58
C VAL A 139 -1.98 13.11 22.17
N VAL A 140 -1.33 14.15 21.64
CA VAL A 140 -1.48 14.61 20.25
C VAL A 140 -0.09 14.79 19.64
N THR A 141 0.10 14.24 18.44
CA THR A 141 1.37 14.35 17.70
C THR A 141 1.15 14.79 16.25
N ALA A 142 2.23 15.20 15.58
CA ALA A 142 2.22 15.60 14.17
C ALA A 142 3.24 14.78 13.37
N ASN A 143 2.77 14.12 12.30
CA ASN A 143 3.58 13.30 11.38
C ASN A 143 4.36 12.15 12.02
N GLU A 144 4.05 11.81 13.27
CA GLU A 144 4.67 10.68 13.97
C GLU A 144 3.61 9.89 14.74
N LEU A 145 3.36 8.67 14.32
CA LEU A 145 2.42 7.72 14.90
C LEU A 145 3.20 6.67 15.69
N HIS A 146 2.97 6.55 16.98
CA HIS A 146 3.49 5.47 17.83
C HIS A 146 2.43 4.42 18.09
N ILE A 147 2.77 3.16 17.94
CA ILE A 147 1.88 2.03 18.21
C ILE A 147 2.62 0.88 18.90
N PRO A 148 1.99 0.19 19.85
CA PRO A 148 2.58 -0.99 20.46
C PRO A 148 2.52 -2.20 19.52
N VAL A 149 3.62 -2.98 19.49
CA VAL A 149 3.75 -4.19 18.66
C VAL A 149 2.69 -5.24 19.00
N GLY A 150 2.14 -5.91 18.00
CA GLY A 150 1.18 -7.00 18.14
C GLY A 150 -0.23 -6.58 18.56
N LYS A 151 -0.46 -5.30 18.83
CA LYS A 151 -1.76 -4.77 19.29
C LYS A 151 -2.63 -4.33 18.11
N LYS A 152 -3.94 -4.44 18.27
CA LYS A 152 -4.92 -3.96 17.28
C LYS A 152 -5.24 -2.49 17.53
N ILE A 153 -4.89 -1.66 16.56
CA ILE A 153 -5.09 -0.22 16.62
C ILE A 153 -6.28 0.14 15.74
N LEU A 154 -7.30 0.74 16.32
CA LEU A 154 -8.41 1.34 15.57
C LEU A 154 -8.01 2.75 15.13
N ILE A 155 -8.09 3.02 13.86
CA ILE A 155 -7.81 4.32 13.26
C ILE A 155 -9.14 4.94 12.79
N ASN A 156 -9.52 6.05 13.39
CA ASN A 156 -10.60 6.90 12.90
C ASN A 156 -10.00 7.98 11.98
N LEU A 157 -10.56 8.16 10.81
CA LEU A 157 -10.01 9.02 9.75
C LEU A 157 -10.94 10.19 9.46
N ASP A 158 -10.47 11.42 9.58
CA ASP A 158 -11.19 12.64 9.24
C ASP A 158 -10.28 13.69 8.59
N SER A 159 -10.85 14.65 7.90
CA SER A 159 -10.14 15.76 7.27
C SER A 159 -10.86 17.09 7.47
N ASN A 160 -10.07 18.14 7.69
CA ASN A 160 -10.59 19.50 7.85
C ASN A 160 -10.79 20.25 6.54
N ASN A 161 -10.21 19.77 5.43
CA ASN A 161 -10.13 20.55 4.21
C ASN A 161 -10.43 19.74 2.94
N VAL A 162 -9.46 18.95 2.46
CA VAL A 162 -9.56 18.22 1.19
C VAL A 162 -9.47 16.72 1.43
N LEU A 163 -9.73 15.95 0.40
CA LEU A 163 -9.51 14.50 0.39
C LEU A 163 -8.02 14.18 0.57
N HIS A 164 -7.73 13.26 1.46
CA HIS A 164 -6.43 12.62 1.66
C HIS A 164 -6.59 11.11 1.65
N SER A 165 -5.51 10.34 1.77
CA SER A 165 -5.57 8.91 2.02
C SER A 165 -4.44 8.49 2.95
N PHE A 166 -4.76 7.71 3.97
CA PHE A 166 -3.82 7.20 4.96
C PHE A 166 -3.27 5.85 4.51
N TRP A 167 -1.95 5.73 4.39
CA TRP A 167 -1.32 4.51 3.91
C TRP A 167 0.03 4.23 4.56
N ILE A 168 0.17 3.02 5.10
CA ILE A 168 1.42 2.47 5.64
C ILE A 168 1.72 1.17 4.88
N PRO A 169 2.45 1.23 3.74
CA PRO A 169 2.55 0.13 2.78
C PRO A 169 2.99 -1.21 3.35
N LYS A 170 3.87 -1.21 4.36
CA LYS A 170 4.39 -2.43 4.99
C LYS A 170 3.46 -3.04 6.04
N ILE A 171 2.47 -2.29 6.55
CA ILE A 171 1.62 -2.72 7.67
C ILE A 171 0.19 -2.98 7.21
N ALA A 172 -0.35 -2.10 6.36
CA ALA A 172 -1.74 -2.18 5.93
C ALA A 172 -1.96 -1.56 4.54
N GLY A 173 -3.16 -1.75 3.99
CA GLY A 173 -3.64 -1.03 2.81
C GLY A 173 -3.91 0.44 3.09
N LYS A 174 -4.37 1.16 2.07
CA LYS A 174 -4.80 2.55 2.20
C LYS A 174 -6.28 2.68 2.44
N THR A 175 -6.65 3.74 3.17
CA THR A 175 -8.05 4.15 3.37
C THR A 175 -8.16 5.66 3.20
N ASP A 176 -9.15 6.09 2.41
CA ASP A 176 -9.34 7.50 2.10
C ASP A 176 -9.89 8.27 3.32
N ILE A 177 -9.38 9.49 3.48
CA ILE A 177 -9.80 10.44 4.49
C ILE A 177 -10.70 11.46 3.82
N ILE A 178 -12.00 11.22 3.90
CA ILE A 178 -13.02 12.03 3.20
C ILE A 178 -13.59 13.05 4.19
N PRO A 179 -13.54 14.38 3.87
CA PRO A 179 -14.10 15.40 4.73
C PRO A 179 -15.56 15.13 5.09
N ASN A 180 -15.91 15.22 6.38
CA ASN A 180 -17.26 15.03 6.92
C ASN A 180 -17.86 13.62 6.74
N GLN A 181 -17.09 12.60 6.36
CA GLN A 181 -17.62 11.25 6.18
C GLN A 181 -17.24 10.31 7.33
N GLY A 182 -16.05 10.46 7.93
CA GLY A 182 -15.57 9.63 9.02
C GLY A 182 -15.35 8.17 8.61
N ASN A 183 -14.23 7.87 7.95
CA ASN A 183 -13.85 6.49 7.64
C ASN A 183 -13.09 5.85 8.80
N GLN A 184 -13.05 4.52 8.81
CA GLN A 184 -12.30 3.75 9.81
C GLN A 184 -11.47 2.67 9.13
N MET A 185 -10.36 2.34 9.74
CA MET A 185 -9.57 1.15 9.46
C MET A 185 -8.93 0.65 10.75
N TRP A 186 -8.42 -0.56 10.73
CA TRP A 186 -7.57 -1.05 11.81
C TRP A 186 -6.21 -1.47 11.26
N ILE A 187 -5.19 -1.40 12.09
CA ILE A 187 -3.83 -1.82 11.76
C ILE A 187 -3.26 -2.64 12.91
N GLN A 188 -2.28 -3.49 12.58
CA GLN A 188 -1.46 -4.21 13.54
C GLN A 188 -0.08 -4.39 12.93
N ALA A 189 0.96 -4.14 13.71
CA ALA A 189 2.34 -4.37 13.29
C ALA A 189 2.95 -5.51 14.11
N ASP A 190 3.61 -6.44 13.42
CA ASP A 190 4.11 -7.69 14.03
C ASP A 190 5.54 -7.57 14.57
N GLN A 191 6.28 -6.52 14.20
CA GLN A 191 7.66 -6.31 14.62
C GLN A 191 7.91 -4.84 15.01
N PRO A 192 8.67 -4.60 16.08
CA PRO A 192 9.12 -3.26 16.43
C PRO A 192 10.01 -2.68 15.34
N GLY A 193 9.97 -1.36 15.18
CA GLY A 193 10.80 -0.67 14.20
C GLY A 193 10.20 0.63 13.68
N LEU A 194 10.92 1.26 12.77
CA LEU A 194 10.50 2.49 12.09
C LEU A 194 9.95 2.16 10.71
N TYR A 195 8.69 2.51 10.49
CA TYR A 195 8.00 2.38 9.22
C TYR A 195 7.62 3.75 8.67
N TYR A 196 7.28 3.80 7.39
CA TYR A 196 6.94 5.04 6.71
C TYR A 196 5.55 4.98 6.13
N GLY A 197 4.79 6.03 6.37
CA GLY A 197 3.49 6.25 5.77
C GLY A 197 3.48 7.51 4.88
N GLN A 198 2.46 7.60 4.04
CA GLN A 198 2.29 8.72 3.13
C GLN A 198 0.82 8.98 2.81
N CYS A 199 0.52 10.19 2.35
CA CYS A 199 -0.73 10.50 1.69
C CYS A 199 -0.79 9.78 0.34
N ALA A 200 -1.87 9.05 0.08
CA ALA A 200 -2.04 8.24 -1.11
C ALA A 200 -3.22 8.68 -1.99
N GLU A 201 -3.74 9.92 -1.76
CA GLU A 201 -4.73 10.58 -2.61
C GLU A 201 -4.33 12.04 -2.85
N PHE A 202 -4.42 12.50 -4.10
CA PHE A 202 -3.95 13.84 -4.46
C PHE A 202 -4.68 14.93 -3.67
N CYS A 203 -3.95 15.68 -2.86
CA CYS A 203 -4.50 16.68 -1.93
C CYS A 203 -4.00 18.12 -2.20
N GLY A 204 -3.17 18.34 -3.22
CA GLY A 204 -2.65 19.66 -3.59
C GLY A 204 -1.15 19.69 -3.89
N GLU A 205 -0.54 20.87 -3.88
CA GLU A 205 0.83 21.11 -4.39
C GLU A 205 1.91 20.29 -3.68
N SER A 206 1.82 20.17 -2.34
CA SER A 206 2.81 19.42 -1.55
C SER A 206 2.39 17.98 -1.24
N HIS A 207 1.44 17.40 -2.00
CA HIS A 207 0.98 16.02 -1.83
C HIS A 207 2.14 15.01 -1.75
N ALA A 208 3.13 15.10 -2.63
CA ALA A 208 4.27 14.18 -2.65
C ALA A 208 5.20 14.28 -1.43
N LEU A 209 5.10 15.37 -0.67
CA LEU A 209 5.87 15.62 0.56
C LEU A 209 5.06 15.30 1.83
N MET A 210 3.77 15.05 1.72
CA MET A 210 2.89 14.72 2.83
C MET A 210 3.12 13.27 3.27
N ARG A 211 4.07 13.11 4.19
CA ARG A 211 4.56 11.82 4.71
C ARG A 211 4.58 11.84 6.22
N PHE A 212 4.58 10.65 6.83
CA PHE A 212 4.68 10.48 8.26
C PHE A 212 5.52 9.25 8.62
N ARG A 213 5.91 9.15 9.89
CA ARG A 213 6.62 8.01 10.46
C ARG A 213 5.67 7.21 11.33
N VAL A 214 5.89 5.90 11.36
CA VAL A 214 5.22 5.00 12.29
C VAL A 214 6.29 4.30 13.09
N VAL A 215 6.32 4.57 14.37
CA VAL A 215 7.21 3.91 15.32
C VAL A 215 6.42 2.80 15.99
N VAL A 216 6.86 1.57 15.77
CA VAL A 216 6.29 0.39 16.42
C VAL A 216 7.17 0.06 17.61
N ASP A 217 6.65 0.25 18.79
CA ASP A 217 7.36 0.11 20.05
C ASP A 217 7.02 -1.21 20.76
N ASN A 218 7.94 -1.70 21.59
CA ASN A 218 7.56 -2.65 22.62
C ASN A 218 6.63 -1.96 23.64
N GLU A 219 5.89 -2.73 24.41
CA GLU A 219 4.88 -2.18 25.33
C GLU A 219 5.50 -1.23 26.39
N GLU A 220 6.70 -1.53 26.88
CA GLU A 220 7.44 -0.69 27.83
C GLU A 220 7.86 0.65 27.21
N ASP A 221 8.41 0.60 25.97
CA ASP A 221 8.86 1.78 25.26
C ASP A 221 7.67 2.68 24.86
N PHE A 222 6.56 2.09 24.43
CA PHE A 222 5.32 2.79 24.12
C PHE A 222 4.76 3.53 25.35
N ASN A 223 4.71 2.85 26.50
CA ASN A 223 4.25 3.49 27.75
C ASN A 223 5.19 4.61 28.20
N SER A 224 6.50 4.41 28.07
CA SER A 224 7.50 5.44 28.38
C SER A 224 7.36 6.66 27.46
N TRP A 225 7.10 6.44 26.18
CA TRP A 225 6.84 7.49 25.20
C TRP A 225 5.58 8.31 25.58
N ILE A 226 4.47 7.64 25.95
CA ILE A 226 3.25 8.33 26.40
C ILE A 226 3.52 9.24 27.60
N GLU A 227 4.22 8.72 28.62
CA GLU A 227 4.54 9.51 29.80
C GLU A 227 5.45 10.71 29.46
N HIS A 228 6.38 10.52 28.53
CA HIS A 228 7.20 11.62 28.02
C HIS A 228 6.39 12.69 27.29
N GLN A 229 5.41 12.31 26.48
CA GLN A 229 4.54 13.24 25.76
C GLN A 229 3.68 14.11 26.71
N LYS A 230 3.37 13.61 27.91
CA LYS A 230 2.62 14.34 28.92
C LYS A 230 3.47 15.30 29.78
N THR A 231 4.79 15.24 29.64
CA THR A 231 5.66 16.15 30.37
C THR A 231 5.57 17.57 29.80
N GLU A 232 5.67 18.58 30.69
CA GLU A 232 5.74 19.97 30.24
C GLU A 232 6.95 20.17 29.31
N ALA A 233 6.76 21.00 28.28
CA ALA A 233 7.84 21.35 27.37
C ALA A 233 9.00 22.02 28.12
N PHE A 234 10.22 21.59 27.81
CA PHE A 234 11.42 22.21 28.38
C PHE A 234 11.50 23.69 27.98
N VAL A 235 11.58 24.57 28.99
CA VAL A 235 11.86 25.98 28.76
C VAL A 235 13.33 26.21 29.09
N PRO A 236 14.17 26.63 28.13
CA PRO A 236 15.58 26.81 28.36
C PRO A 236 15.87 27.97 29.35
N ASN A 237 16.87 27.76 30.20
CA ASN A 237 17.32 28.78 31.16
C ASN A 237 18.58 29.50 30.66
N ASP A 238 19.34 28.93 29.75
CA ASP A 238 20.50 29.61 29.16
C ASP A 238 20.02 30.74 28.24
N PRO A 239 20.65 31.93 28.29
CA PRO A 239 20.21 33.11 27.55
C PRO A 239 20.18 32.92 26.05
N LEU A 240 21.16 32.16 25.46
CA LEU A 240 21.23 31.92 24.02
C LEU A 240 20.17 30.89 23.56
N GLU A 241 19.96 29.84 24.36
CA GLU A 241 18.92 28.85 24.09
C GLU A 241 17.53 29.49 24.22
N LYS A 242 17.35 30.40 25.19
CA LYS A 242 16.09 31.12 25.36
C LYS A 242 15.80 32.05 24.19
N GLU A 243 16.81 32.76 23.67
CA GLU A 243 16.65 33.59 22.48
C GLU A 243 16.20 32.72 21.27
N GLY A 244 16.83 31.54 21.07
CA GLY A 244 16.41 30.60 20.05
C GLY A 244 14.99 30.07 20.23
N TYR A 245 14.60 29.77 21.49
CA TYR A 245 13.24 29.37 21.86
C TYR A 245 12.23 30.47 21.52
N ASP A 246 12.50 31.71 21.94
CA ASP A 246 11.60 32.84 21.71
C ASP A 246 11.43 33.14 20.20
N ILE A 247 12.50 33.01 19.40
CA ILE A 247 12.44 33.11 17.93
C ILE A 247 11.54 32.01 17.36
N PHE A 248 11.75 30.75 17.77
CA PHE A 248 10.96 29.61 17.30
C PHE A 248 9.48 29.76 17.63
N MET A 249 9.15 30.20 18.86
CA MET A 249 7.76 30.38 19.31
C MET A 249 7.07 31.59 18.68
N SER A 250 7.81 32.51 18.05
CA SER A 250 7.28 33.69 17.38
C SER A 250 7.10 33.54 15.87
N ALA A 251 7.55 32.45 15.30
CA ALA A 251 7.52 32.15 13.85
C ALA A 251 6.22 31.45 13.43
#